data_54db5bd7a087688e6987b2ad3c8749a7
#
_entry.id   54db5bd7a087688e6987b2ad3c8749a7
#
_cell.length_a   1.000
_cell.length_b   1.000
_cell.length_c   1.000
_cell.angle_alpha   90.00
_cell.angle_beta   90.00
_cell.angle_gamma   90.00
#
_symmetry.space_group_name_H-M   'P 1'
#
loop_
_entity.id
_entity.type
_entity.pdbx_description
1 polymer ?
#
loop_
_entity_poly.entity_id
_entity_poly.type
_entity_poly.pdbx_seq_one_letter_code
_entity_poly.pdbx_strand_id
1 'polypeptide(L)'
;MTKSNRFKIAITSLLSMAGIVSVHGQLEYDPATFWDQPHIRAAYIGDYEIDVAKNPKLTETESEVFREILEVMKTDKDAALQMLKANVTPDSSGSLEFIIGSLYGEKGDNESAMEWFLLAIEKYPNFLRAQRNLAIMMVQSGKFEKAKQHFIKAIDLGSRDSTTFGLLGLCYVNGGQFISAETAYREAIVLDAAVKDWQLGLAKALLNQKKYQESIAVLEEILLQEPENEIIWISQANAYLGLDDAETAVAIQEIVDRLGKSTPESLEFMGNIYMSRSLNELALKYYRKAIQKDPNRSVKTHIDTADILVGRGAFEEAKTLIADIRRTYGDRVSTDDDTRLLRMESHIAMNDGLVDVFIPILEKLIQNDPLDGDALMMLADHYTSQDTNEGYARADLYYERVTKIPEVEVKGLIAWARSFVAREQYGKAIPHLERANTLEPRDFVTRYLEQVRKVHLANLGL
;
A
#
# COMPACT_ATOMS: atom_id res chain seq x y z
N MET A 1 -12.23 12.39 -27.92
CA MET A 1 -12.02 12.31 -26.47
C MET A 1 -11.27 13.55 -26.04
N THR A 2 -11.85 14.38 -25.18
CA THR A 2 -11.28 15.66 -24.77
C THR A 2 -10.04 15.46 -23.91
N LYS A 3 -9.10 16.43 -23.91
CA LYS A 3 -7.87 16.41 -23.09
C LYS A 3 -8.15 16.10 -21.61
N SER A 4 -9.31 16.49 -21.09
CA SER A 4 -9.77 16.21 -19.73
C SER A 4 -9.96 14.72 -19.43
N ASN A 5 -10.45 13.92 -20.38
CA ASN A 5 -10.65 12.47 -20.17
C ASN A 5 -9.35 11.66 -20.21
N ARG A 6 -8.36 12.11 -21.00
CA ARG A 6 -7.01 11.50 -20.98
C ARG A 6 -6.26 11.80 -19.69
N PHE A 7 -6.51 12.98 -19.11
CA PHE A 7 -5.92 13.38 -17.82
C PHE A 7 -6.50 12.56 -16.65
N LYS A 8 -7.82 12.31 -16.64
CA LYS A 8 -8.45 11.44 -15.62
C LYS A 8 -7.99 9.99 -15.71
N ILE A 9 -7.83 9.43 -16.92
CA ILE A 9 -7.33 8.06 -17.11
C ILE A 9 -5.86 7.95 -16.68
N ALA A 10 -5.03 8.96 -16.93
CA ALA A 10 -3.62 8.96 -16.48
C ALA A 10 -3.50 9.11 -14.95
N ILE A 11 -4.35 9.89 -14.29
CA ILE A 11 -4.38 9.99 -12.83
C ILE A 11 -4.87 8.68 -12.22
N THR A 12 -5.92 8.06 -12.77
CA THR A 12 -6.44 6.78 -12.27
C THR A 12 -5.44 5.63 -12.47
N SER A 13 -4.65 5.63 -13.55
CA SER A 13 -3.59 4.63 -13.77
C SER A 13 -2.33 4.90 -12.93
N LEU A 14 -1.98 6.15 -12.64
CA LEU A 14 -0.89 6.51 -11.73
C LEU A 14 -1.26 6.28 -10.26
N LEU A 15 -2.52 6.50 -9.88
CA LEU A 15 -3.04 6.15 -8.55
C LEU A 15 -3.22 4.63 -8.37
N SER A 16 -3.37 3.87 -9.48
CA SER A 16 -3.39 2.40 -9.44
C SER A 16 -2.00 1.78 -9.52
N MET A 17 -0.98 2.51 -9.99
CA MET A 17 0.44 2.11 -9.96
C MET A 17 1.17 2.63 -8.72
N ALA A 18 0.85 3.84 -8.22
CA ALA A 18 1.10 4.19 -6.84
C ALA A 18 0.10 3.34 -6.05
N GLY A 19 0.51 2.18 -5.59
CA GLY A 19 -0.30 1.43 -4.63
C GLY A 19 -0.82 2.47 -3.64
N ILE A 20 -2.16 2.61 -3.56
CA ILE A 20 -2.80 3.38 -2.49
C ILE A 20 -1.97 3.03 -1.28
N VAL A 21 -1.25 4.00 -0.70
CA VAL A 21 -0.51 3.77 0.54
C VAL A 21 -1.55 3.14 1.43
N SER A 22 -1.44 1.83 1.61
CA SER A 22 -2.53 1.07 2.18
C SER A 22 -2.73 1.62 3.58
N VAL A 23 -3.80 2.38 3.78
CA VAL A 23 -4.21 2.88 5.10
C VAL A 23 -4.26 1.73 6.11
N HIS A 24 -4.31 0.50 5.60
CA HIS A 24 -4.35 -0.72 6.39
C HIS A 24 -3.15 -0.90 7.31
N GLY A 25 -1.94 -0.41 6.94
CA GLY A 25 -0.74 -0.64 7.74
C GLY A 25 -0.54 0.31 8.93
N GLN A 26 -1.20 1.46 8.96
CA GLN A 26 -0.84 2.53 9.92
C GLN A 26 -1.80 2.70 11.11
N LEU A 27 -3.02 2.17 11.00
CA LEU A 27 -3.94 2.01 12.13
C LEU A 27 -4.14 0.52 12.44
N GLU A 28 -3.10 -0.29 12.27
CA GLU A 28 -3.15 -1.71 12.60
C GLU A 28 -3.09 -1.90 14.11
N TYR A 29 -3.93 -2.83 14.58
CA TYR A 29 -3.86 -3.38 15.92
C TYR A 29 -2.49 -4.07 16.10
N ASP A 30 -1.70 -3.60 17.06
CA ASP A 30 -0.44 -4.23 17.44
C ASP A 30 -0.64 -5.10 18.69
N PRO A 31 -0.59 -6.43 18.56
CA PRO A 31 -0.71 -7.33 19.69
C PRO A 31 0.36 -7.12 20.77
N ALA A 32 1.54 -6.62 20.40
CA ALA A 32 2.65 -6.42 21.33
C ALA A 32 2.39 -5.30 22.34
N THR A 33 1.69 -4.24 21.93
CA THR A 33 1.36 -3.08 22.78
C THR A 33 -0.03 -3.17 23.43
N PHE A 34 -0.78 -4.26 23.16
CA PHE A 34 -2.16 -4.41 23.65
C PHE A 34 -2.29 -4.25 25.17
N TRP A 35 -1.40 -4.89 25.93
CA TRP A 35 -1.42 -4.83 27.40
C TRP A 35 -0.81 -3.55 27.98
N ASP A 36 -0.13 -2.75 27.18
CA ASP A 36 0.43 -1.48 27.65
C ASP A 36 -0.64 -0.39 27.75
N GLN A 37 -1.80 -0.63 27.15
CA GLN A 37 -2.93 0.28 27.18
C GLN A 37 -3.64 0.24 28.53
N PRO A 38 -3.69 1.37 29.31
CA PRO A 38 -4.23 1.38 30.66
C PRO A 38 -5.70 0.96 30.75
N HIS A 39 -6.52 1.34 29.76
CA HIS A 39 -7.94 0.99 29.73
C HIS A 39 -8.18 -0.51 29.48
N ILE A 40 -7.31 -1.18 28.72
CA ILE A 40 -7.37 -2.63 28.53
C ILE A 40 -7.00 -3.34 29.84
N ARG A 41 -5.91 -2.92 30.49
CA ARG A 41 -5.53 -3.45 31.81
C ARG A 41 -6.63 -3.25 32.85
N ALA A 42 -7.18 -2.04 32.94
CA ALA A 42 -8.25 -1.73 33.90
C ALA A 42 -9.50 -2.59 33.66
N ALA A 43 -9.88 -2.79 32.37
CA ALA A 43 -11.02 -3.64 32.05
C ALA A 43 -10.78 -5.11 32.38
N TYR A 44 -9.54 -5.60 32.26
CA TYR A 44 -9.21 -7.00 32.53
C TYR A 44 -9.02 -7.29 34.01
N ILE A 45 -8.24 -6.46 34.73
CA ILE A 45 -7.90 -6.63 36.14
C ILE A 45 -9.07 -6.20 37.05
N GLY A 46 -10.02 -5.42 36.49
CA GLY A 46 -11.10 -4.84 37.25
C GLY A 46 -11.89 -5.87 38.06
N ASP A 47 -11.92 -5.63 39.36
CA ASP A 47 -12.77 -6.22 40.38
C ASP A 47 -12.78 -7.76 40.49
N TYR A 48 -11.99 -8.25 41.42
CA TYR A 48 -12.30 -9.52 42.11
C TYR A 48 -13.53 -9.40 43.01
N GLU A 49 -14.21 -8.22 43.04
CA GLU A 49 -15.48 -8.04 43.74
C GLU A 49 -16.58 -8.82 43.01
N ILE A 50 -17.25 -9.68 43.74
CA ILE A 50 -18.36 -10.52 43.28
C ILE A 50 -19.63 -9.66 43.30
N ASP A 51 -20.00 -9.09 42.15
CA ASP A 51 -21.36 -8.56 41.97
C ASP A 51 -22.33 -9.75 41.91
N VAL A 52 -22.96 -10.00 43.06
CA VAL A 52 -23.81 -11.16 43.32
C VAL A 52 -25.01 -11.26 42.37
N ALA A 53 -25.34 -10.19 41.66
CA ALA A 53 -26.49 -10.18 40.72
C ALA A 53 -26.15 -10.73 39.33
N LYS A 54 -24.89 -10.69 38.92
CA LYS A 54 -24.47 -11.00 37.51
C LYS A 54 -23.39 -12.08 37.42
N ASN A 55 -22.91 -12.59 38.54
CA ASN A 55 -21.89 -13.64 38.61
C ASN A 55 -22.47 -14.91 39.25
N PRO A 56 -21.93 -16.09 38.95
CA PRO A 56 -22.33 -17.30 39.65
C PRO A 56 -22.05 -17.13 41.15
N LYS A 57 -23.03 -17.52 41.97
CA LYS A 57 -22.86 -17.49 43.44
C LYS A 57 -21.91 -18.58 43.87
N LEU A 58 -20.89 -18.22 44.65
CA LEU A 58 -20.06 -19.20 45.34
C LEU A 58 -20.92 -19.99 46.33
N THR A 59 -20.69 -21.30 46.39
CA THR A 59 -21.24 -22.12 47.51
C THR A 59 -20.59 -21.72 48.84
N GLU A 60 -21.16 -22.16 49.97
CA GLU A 60 -20.56 -21.87 51.27
C GLU A 60 -19.13 -22.42 51.38
N THR A 61 -18.93 -23.66 50.90
CA THR A 61 -17.62 -24.31 50.86
C THR A 61 -16.64 -23.58 49.93
N GLU A 62 -17.05 -23.13 48.75
CA GLU A 62 -16.21 -22.34 47.86
C GLU A 62 -15.84 -20.97 48.49
N SER A 63 -16.77 -20.37 49.22
CA SER A 63 -16.53 -19.08 49.86
C SER A 63 -15.48 -19.16 50.97
N GLU A 64 -15.43 -20.27 51.73
CA GLU A 64 -14.40 -20.52 52.74
C GLU A 64 -13.04 -20.74 52.09
N VAL A 65 -12.95 -21.64 51.10
CA VAL A 65 -11.73 -21.92 50.36
C VAL A 65 -11.22 -20.67 49.63
N PHE A 66 -12.11 -19.92 49.01
CA PHE A 66 -11.74 -18.69 48.32
C PHE A 66 -11.16 -17.61 49.22
N ARG A 67 -11.66 -17.49 50.45
CA ARG A 67 -11.12 -16.54 51.44
C ARG A 67 -9.66 -16.90 51.81
N GLU A 68 -9.36 -18.18 51.95
CA GLU A 68 -7.99 -18.64 52.21
C GLU A 68 -7.08 -18.38 50.98
N ILE A 69 -7.56 -18.70 49.81
CA ILE A 69 -6.80 -18.49 48.55
C ILE A 69 -6.53 -17.00 48.30
N LEU A 70 -7.46 -16.10 48.65
CA LEU A 70 -7.26 -14.65 48.51
C LEU A 70 -6.07 -14.13 49.31
N GLU A 71 -5.86 -14.67 50.55
CA GLU A 71 -4.69 -14.29 51.32
C GLU A 71 -3.38 -14.78 50.70
N VAL A 72 -3.37 -16.00 50.18
CA VAL A 72 -2.20 -16.52 49.46
C VAL A 72 -1.94 -15.75 48.14
N MET A 73 -2.97 -15.36 47.41
CA MET A 73 -2.87 -14.58 46.18
C MET A 73 -2.14 -13.25 46.34
N LYS A 74 -2.19 -12.64 47.53
CA LYS A 74 -1.49 -11.38 47.82
C LYS A 74 0.03 -11.53 47.81
N THR A 75 0.54 -12.72 48.09
CA THR A 75 1.96 -13.01 48.30
C THR A 75 2.53 -13.96 47.24
N ASP A 76 1.75 -14.98 46.84
CA ASP A 76 2.18 -16.03 45.92
C ASP A 76 1.02 -16.44 44.99
N LYS A 77 1.00 -15.84 43.80
CA LYS A 77 -0.02 -16.14 42.80
C LYS A 77 0.12 -17.57 42.20
N ASP A 78 1.30 -18.16 42.23
CA ASP A 78 1.51 -19.52 41.75
C ASP A 78 0.97 -20.55 42.73
N ALA A 79 1.22 -20.36 44.03
CA ALA A 79 0.62 -21.19 45.07
C ALA A 79 -0.92 -21.07 45.04
N ALA A 80 -1.46 -19.85 44.94
CA ALA A 80 -2.90 -19.63 44.84
C ALA A 80 -3.50 -20.34 43.60
N LEU A 81 -2.82 -20.32 42.44
CA LEU A 81 -3.25 -21.02 41.24
C LEU A 81 -3.33 -22.55 41.44
N GLN A 82 -2.37 -23.15 42.16
CA GLN A 82 -2.40 -24.57 42.49
C GLN A 82 -3.55 -24.91 43.44
N MET A 83 -3.77 -24.06 44.47
CA MET A 83 -4.89 -24.25 45.38
C MET A 83 -6.24 -24.13 44.66
N LEU A 84 -6.40 -23.15 43.78
CA LEU A 84 -7.61 -23.02 42.96
C LEU A 84 -7.87 -24.28 42.13
N LYS A 85 -6.86 -24.76 41.41
CA LYS A 85 -6.98 -25.98 40.58
C LYS A 85 -7.36 -27.22 41.38
N ALA A 86 -6.83 -27.36 42.61
CA ALA A 86 -7.12 -28.48 43.45
C ALA A 86 -8.59 -28.48 43.95
N ASN A 87 -9.26 -27.34 43.96
CA ASN A 87 -10.64 -27.16 44.41
C ASN A 87 -11.68 -27.08 43.27
N VAL A 88 -11.26 -27.11 42.02
CA VAL A 88 -12.20 -27.20 40.87
C VAL A 88 -12.79 -28.61 40.79
N THR A 89 -14.11 -28.66 40.82
CA THR A 89 -14.87 -29.91 40.64
C THR A 89 -15.94 -29.75 39.56
N PRO A 90 -16.54 -30.83 39.04
CA PRO A 90 -17.67 -30.71 38.11
C PRO A 90 -18.83 -29.86 38.66
N ASP A 91 -19.03 -29.86 39.96
CA ASP A 91 -20.12 -29.18 40.65
C ASP A 91 -19.75 -27.77 41.15
N SER A 92 -18.52 -27.30 40.92
CA SER A 92 -18.12 -25.94 41.27
C SER A 92 -18.87 -24.89 40.43
N SER A 93 -19.01 -23.68 41.02
CA SER A 93 -19.88 -22.61 40.48
C SER A 93 -19.40 -21.97 39.17
N GLY A 94 -18.24 -22.30 38.65
CA GLY A 94 -17.58 -21.62 37.53
C GLY A 94 -16.78 -20.39 37.96
N SER A 95 -16.91 -19.93 39.20
CA SER A 95 -16.14 -18.78 39.69
C SER A 95 -14.67 -19.11 39.88
N LEU A 96 -14.34 -20.32 40.34
CA LEU A 96 -12.96 -20.77 40.47
C LEU A 96 -12.26 -20.84 39.12
N GLU A 97 -12.91 -21.40 38.09
CA GLU A 97 -12.40 -21.44 36.73
C GLU A 97 -12.16 -20.04 36.15
N PHE A 98 -13.09 -19.11 36.43
CA PHE A 98 -12.91 -17.71 36.00
C PHE A 98 -11.66 -17.08 36.63
N ILE A 99 -11.41 -17.28 37.93
CA ILE A 99 -10.24 -16.73 38.61
C ILE A 99 -8.95 -17.37 38.05
N ILE A 100 -8.95 -18.69 37.81
CA ILE A 100 -7.82 -19.38 37.23
C ILE A 100 -7.53 -18.78 35.84
N GLY A 101 -8.54 -18.59 35.00
CA GLY A 101 -8.41 -17.95 33.71
C GLY A 101 -7.85 -16.53 33.80
N SER A 102 -8.29 -15.75 34.78
CA SER A 102 -7.78 -14.40 35.02
C SER A 102 -6.31 -14.40 35.43
N LEU A 103 -5.88 -15.32 36.29
CA LEU A 103 -4.46 -15.46 36.68
C LEU A 103 -3.56 -15.89 35.50
N TYR A 104 -4.03 -16.77 34.62
CA TYR A 104 -3.29 -17.12 33.40
C TYR A 104 -3.15 -15.94 32.46
N GLY A 105 -4.20 -15.16 32.24
CA GLY A 105 -4.16 -13.96 31.43
C GLY A 105 -3.20 -12.90 31.99
N GLU A 106 -3.17 -12.69 33.30
CA GLU A 106 -2.19 -11.80 33.97
C GLU A 106 -0.73 -12.27 33.73
N LYS A 107 -0.51 -13.56 33.57
CA LYS A 107 0.80 -14.15 33.25
C LYS A 107 1.14 -14.08 31.76
N GLY A 108 0.21 -13.65 30.91
CA GLY A 108 0.35 -13.64 29.46
C GLY A 108 0.13 -15.01 28.78
N ASP A 109 -0.32 -16.00 29.53
CA ASP A 109 -0.71 -17.31 28.96
C ASP A 109 -2.17 -17.26 28.48
N ASN A 110 -2.34 -16.68 27.32
CA ASN A 110 -3.66 -16.45 26.73
C ASN A 110 -4.40 -17.75 26.37
N GLU A 111 -3.68 -18.80 25.99
CA GLU A 111 -4.32 -20.07 25.62
C GLU A 111 -4.93 -20.73 26.83
N SER A 112 -4.16 -20.90 27.91
CA SER A 112 -4.70 -21.41 29.16
C SER A 112 -5.81 -20.52 29.72
N ALA A 113 -5.67 -19.19 29.64
CA ALA A 113 -6.73 -18.27 30.09
C ALA A 113 -8.05 -18.51 29.34
N MET A 114 -8.00 -18.64 28.00
CA MET A 114 -9.19 -18.91 27.18
C MET A 114 -9.84 -20.25 27.53
N GLU A 115 -9.05 -21.30 27.73
CA GLU A 115 -9.56 -22.62 28.14
C GLU A 115 -10.34 -22.53 29.45
N TRP A 116 -9.78 -21.89 30.45
CA TRP A 116 -10.43 -21.77 31.78
C TRP A 116 -11.65 -20.85 31.74
N PHE A 117 -11.66 -19.77 30.95
CA PHE A 117 -12.85 -18.97 30.75
C PHE A 117 -13.96 -19.75 30.03
N LEU A 118 -13.62 -20.59 29.06
CA LEU A 118 -14.61 -21.47 28.39
C LEU A 118 -15.23 -22.45 29.37
N LEU A 119 -14.44 -23.08 30.26
CA LEU A 119 -14.97 -23.95 31.33
C LEU A 119 -15.91 -23.19 32.28
N ALA A 120 -15.54 -21.96 32.65
CA ALA A 120 -16.41 -21.11 33.48
C ALA A 120 -17.75 -20.80 32.76
N ILE A 121 -17.72 -20.53 31.45
CA ILE A 121 -18.91 -20.25 30.63
C ILE A 121 -19.74 -21.53 30.42
N GLU A 122 -19.11 -22.67 30.27
CA GLU A 122 -19.82 -23.95 30.18
C GLU A 122 -20.67 -24.22 31.41
N LYS A 123 -20.12 -23.96 32.60
CA LYS A 123 -20.85 -24.09 33.86
C LYS A 123 -21.89 -22.99 34.08
N TYR A 124 -21.59 -21.76 33.65
CA TYR A 124 -22.50 -20.64 33.80
C TYR A 124 -22.54 -19.78 32.53
N PRO A 125 -23.42 -20.11 31.53
CA PRO A 125 -23.44 -19.46 30.21
C PRO A 125 -23.68 -17.93 30.26
N ASN A 126 -24.31 -17.43 31.31
CA ASN A 126 -24.60 -16.01 31.52
C ASN A 126 -23.55 -15.30 32.40
N PHE A 127 -22.34 -15.84 32.49
CA PHE A 127 -21.25 -15.24 33.24
C PHE A 127 -20.66 -14.05 32.46
N LEU A 128 -21.20 -12.86 32.68
CA LEU A 128 -20.83 -11.64 31.97
C LEU A 128 -19.32 -11.42 31.93
N ARG A 129 -18.64 -11.48 33.09
CA ARG A 129 -17.19 -11.22 33.19
C ARG A 129 -16.37 -12.26 32.44
N ALA A 130 -16.77 -13.54 32.51
CA ALA A 130 -16.09 -14.60 31.77
C ALA A 130 -16.24 -14.40 30.23
N GLN A 131 -17.44 -14.04 29.77
CA GLN A 131 -17.69 -13.72 28.34
C GLN A 131 -16.80 -12.57 27.88
N ARG A 132 -16.77 -11.46 28.66
CA ARG A 132 -15.96 -10.28 28.33
C ARG A 132 -14.46 -10.58 28.32
N ASN A 133 -13.94 -11.22 29.39
CA ASN A 133 -12.52 -11.50 29.51
C ASN A 133 -12.05 -12.51 28.47
N LEU A 134 -12.85 -13.53 28.15
CA LEU A 134 -12.57 -14.44 27.03
C LEU A 134 -12.45 -13.69 25.71
N ALA A 135 -13.39 -12.75 25.44
CA ALA A 135 -13.34 -11.94 24.23
C ALA A 135 -12.07 -11.07 24.17
N ILE A 136 -11.65 -10.48 25.27
CA ILE A 136 -10.40 -9.70 25.37
C ILE A 136 -9.19 -10.59 25.03
N MET A 137 -9.09 -11.80 25.59
CA MET A 137 -8.03 -12.76 25.27
C MET A 137 -8.04 -13.19 23.80
N MET A 138 -9.23 -13.37 23.24
CA MET A 138 -9.39 -13.70 21.82
C MET A 138 -8.94 -12.56 20.91
N VAL A 139 -9.23 -11.29 21.26
CA VAL A 139 -8.72 -10.12 20.51
C VAL A 139 -7.20 -10.09 20.55
N GLN A 140 -6.59 -10.24 21.71
CA GLN A 140 -5.14 -10.28 21.84
C GLN A 140 -4.51 -11.39 21.01
N SER A 141 -5.20 -12.53 20.88
CA SER A 141 -4.75 -13.66 20.04
C SER A 141 -5.15 -13.54 18.55
N GLY A 142 -5.68 -12.40 18.12
CA GLY A 142 -6.11 -12.18 16.73
C GLY A 142 -7.39 -12.93 16.30
N LYS A 143 -8.12 -13.52 17.26
CA LYS A 143 -9.33 -14.34 17.00
C LYS A 143 -10.59 -13.46 16.94
N PHE A 144 -10.58 -12.39 16.13
CA PHE A 144 -11.59 -11.32 16.14
C PHE A 144 -13.03 -11.80 15.91
N GLU A 145 -13.25 -12.73 14.99
CA GLU A 145 -14.61 -13.25 14.69
C GLU A 145 -15.23 -14.01 15.88
N LYS A 146 -14.42 -14.74 16.63
CA LYS A 146 -14.88 -15.42 17.85
C LYS A 146 -15.10 -14.42 18.99
N ALA A 147 -14.15 -13.48 19.17
CA ALA A 147 -14.24 -12.43 20.19
C ALA A 147 -15.53 -11.62 20.04
N LYS A 148 -15.92 -11.27 18.81
CA LYS A 148 -17.14 -10.53 18.48
C LYS A 148 -18.39 -11.17 19.11
N GLN A 149 -18.53 -12.50 19.02
CA GLN A 149 -19.69 -13.21 19.57
C GLN A 149 -19.77 -13.10 21.09
N HIS A 150 -18.62 -13.19 21.76
CA HIS A 150 -18.54 -13.09 23.22
C HIS A 150 -18.73 -11.65 23.73
N PHE A 151 -18.25 -10.63 22.98
CA PHE A 151 -18.57 -9.23 23.32
C PHE A 151 -20.06 -8.93 23.15
N ILE A 152 -20.70 -9.37 22.08
CA ILE A 152 -22.16 -9.23 21.88
C ILE A 152 -22.90 -9.89 23.06
N LYS A 153 -22.50 -11.11 23.45
CA LYS A 153 -23.11 -11.79 24.59
C LYS A 153 -22.90 -11.05 25.90
N ALA A 154 -21.70 -10.45 26.11
CA ALA A 154 -21.44 -9.63 27.29
C ALA A 154 -22.33 -8.37 27.34
N ILE A 155 -22.56 -7.72 26.20
CA ILE A 155 -23.46 -6.56 26.04
C ILE A 155 -24.92 -6.98 26.32
N ASP A 156 -25.38 -8.10 25.81
CA ASP A 156 -26.71 -8.67 26.08
C ASP A 156 -26.91 -8.95 27.57
N LEU A 157 -25.84 -9.38 28.24
CA LEU A 157 -25.85 -9.60 29.71
C LEU A 157 -25.73 -8.30 30.52
N GLY A 158 -25.56 -7.15 29.84
CA GLY A 158 -25.59 -5.82 30.44
C GLY A 158 -24.23 -5.17 30.65
N SER A 159 -23.17 -5.61 29.99
CA SER A 159 -21.91 -4.84 29.91
C SER A 159 -22.17 -3.46 29.32
N ARG A 160 -21.66 -2.41 29.99
CA ARG A 160 -21.83 -1.01 29.59
C ARG A 160 -20.52 -0.24 29.87
N ASP A 161 -19.42 -0.81 29.44
CA ASP A 161 -18.09 -0.18 29.52
C ASP A 161 -17.51 0.14 28.16
N SER A 162 -16.70 1.19 28.08
CA SER A 162 -16.13 1.70 26.83
C SER A 162 -15.21 0.69 26.15
N THR A 163 -14.49 -0.12 26.94
CA THR A 163 -13.56 -1.14 26.43
C THR A 163 -14.30 -2.26 25.70
N THR A 164 -15.44 -2.73 26.24
CA THR A 164 -16.26 -3.74 25.58
C THR A 164 -16.74 -3.26 24.21
N PHE A 165 -17.27 -2.04 24.12
CA PHE A 165 -17.74 -1.48 22.83
C PHE A 165 -16.58 -1.14 21.90
N GLY A 166 -15.48 -0.59 22.40
CA GLY A 166 -14.31 -0.26 21.61
C GLY A 166 -13.65 -1.48 20.97
N LEU A 167 -13.46 -2.55 21.76
CA LEU A 167 -12.91 -3.81 21.24
C LEU A 167 -13.89 -4.54 20.31
N LEU A 168 -15.18 -4.42 20.53
CA LEU A 168 -16.19 -4.89 19.58
C LEU A 168 -16.07 -4.12 18.25
N GLY A 169 -15.88 -2.79 18.31
CA GLY A 169 -15.58 -1.96 17.13
C GLY A 169 -14.35 -2.45 16.36
N LEU A 170 -13.27 -2.78 17.07
CA LEU A 170 -12.06 -3.36 16.50
C LEU A 170 -12.35 -4.71 15.81
N CYS A 171 -13.15 -5.57 16.43
CA CYS A 171 -13.55 -6.84 15.82
C CYS A 171 -14.33 -6.61 14.52
N TYR A 172 -15.26 -5.63 14.50
CA TYR A 172 -16.01 -5.29 13.30
C TYR A 172 -15.11 -4.72 12.19
N VAL A 173 -14.13 -3.86 12.52
CA VAL A 173 -13.16 -3.34 11.53
C VAL A 173 -12.37 -4.47 10.88
N ASN A 174 -11.86 -5.42 11.69
CA ASN A 174 -11.11 -6.55 11.17
C ASN A 174 -11.99 -7.51 10.33
N GLY A 175 -13.29 -7.56 10.59
CA GLY A 175 -14.27 -8.28 9.78
C GLY A 175 -14.81 -7.49 8.58
N GLY A 176 -14.32 -6.27 8.29
CA GLY A 176 -14.80 -5.41 7.20
C GLY A 176 -16.21 -4.84 7.41
N GLN A 177 -16.75 -4.93 8.62
CA GLN A 177 -18.11 -4.50 8.98
C GLN A 177 -18.11 -3.04 9.49
N PHE A 178 -17.71 -2.10 8.63
CA PHE A 178 -17.40 -0.72 9.01
C PHE A 178 -18.57 0.08 9.59
N ILE A 179 -19.80 -0.19 9.16
CA ILE A 179 -21.02 0.47 9.70
C ILE A 179 -21.24 0.04 11.17
N SER A 180 -21.11 -1.26 11.44
CA SER A 180 -21.23 -1.78 12.81
C SER A 180 -20.08 -1.30 13.70
N ALA A 181 -18.87 -1.19 13.13
CA ALA A 181 -17.70 -0.63 13.81
C ALA A 181 -17.93 0.82 14.22
N GLU A 182 -18.45 1.66 13.31
CA GLU A 182 -18.80 3.06 13.59
C GLU A 182 -19.74 3.15 14.81
N THR A 183 -20.83 2.35 14.80
CA THR A 183 -21.79 2.34 15.90
C THR A 183 -21.12 1.95 17.22
N ALA A 184 -20.32 0.88 17.22
CA ALA A 184 -19.65 0.41 18.42
C ALA A 184 -18.62 1.44 18.97
N TYR A 185 -17.85 2.06 18.10
CA TYR A 185 -16.90 3.10 18.51
C TYR A 185 -17.59 4.37 19.03
N ARG A 186 -18.70 4.79 18.43
CA ARG A 186 -19.49 5.92 18.94
C ARG A 186 -20.01 5.66 20.34
N GLU A 187 -20.52 4.45 20.62
CA GLU A 187 -20.91 4.04 21.97
C GLU A 187 -19.73 4.03 22.94
N ALA A 188 -18.57 3.51 22.52
CA ALA A 188 -17.36 3.51 23.34
C ALA A 188 -16.92 4.94 23.70
N ILE A 189 -16.95 5.88 22.75
CA ILE A 189 -16.58 7.29 22.94
C ILE A 189 -17.58 8.00 23.87
N VAL A 190 -18.88 7.70 23.77
CA VAL A 190 -19.91 8.24 24.69
C VAL A 190 -19.66 7.79 26.11
N LEU A 191 -19.20 6.55 26.30
CA LEU A 191 -18.91 5.99 27.64
C LEU A 191 -17.59 6.50 28.22
N ASP A 192 -16.58 6.70 27.37
CA ASP A 192 -15.29 7.27 27.77
C ASP A 192 -14.62 7.96 26.57
N ALA A 193 -14.77 9.28 26.52
CA ALA A 193 -14.19 10.11 25.49
C ALA A 193 -12.66 10.32 25.61
N ALA A 194 -12.06 9.93 26.75
CA ALA A 194 -10.63 10.10 26.96
C ALA A 194 -9.79 9.05 26.24
N VAL A 195 -10.40 7.93 25.84
CA VAL A 195 -9.70 6.83 25.13
C VAL A 195 -9.61 7.15 23.64
N LYS A 196 -8.47 7.67 23.22
CA LYS A 196 -8.21 8.09 21.83
C LYS A 196 -8.26 6.94 20.82
N ASP A 197 -7.97 5.72 21.24
CA ASP A 197 -8.02 4.54 20.37
C ASP A 197 -9.41 4.34 19.77
N TRP A 198 -10.47 4.70 20.51
CA TRP A 198 -11.84 4.62 19.98
C TRP A 198 -12.11 5.67 18.92
N GLN A 199 -11.57 6.88 19.09
CA GLN A 199 -11.67 7.95 18.10
C GLN A 199 -10.88 7.58 16.81
N LEU A 200 -9.67 7.04 16.96
CA LEU A 200 -8.88 6.53 15.82
C LEU A 200 -9.59 5.37 15.10
N GLY A 201 -10.16 4.45 15.87
CA GLY A 201 -10.98 3.36 15.33
C GLY A 201 -12.20 3.87 14.55
N LEU A 202 -12.89 4.88 15.10
CA LEU A 202 -14.00 5.55 14.43
C LEU A 202 -13.55 6.20 13.11
N ALA A 203 -12.46 6.97 13.13
CA ALA A 203 -11.92 7.60 11.93
C ALA A 203 -11.60 6.57 10.84
N LYS A 204 -10.98 5.43 11.22
CA LYS A 204 -10.71 4.31 10.30
C LYS A 204 -12.00 3.70 9.74
N ALA A 205 -13.01 3.49 10.58
CA ALA A 205 -14.29 2.97 10.13
C ALA A 205 -14.99 3.91 9.14
N LEU A 206 -14.93 5.23 9.37
CA LEU A 206 -15.47 6.27 8.50
C LEU A 206 -14.71 6.36 7.16
N LEU A 207 -13.37 6.30 7.18
CA LEU A 207 -12.53 6.25 5.97
C LEU A 207 -12.93 5.10 5.05
N ASN A 208 -13.09 3.90 5.62
CA ASN A 208 -13.46 2.71 4.85
C ASN A 208 -14.91 2.77 4.33
N GLN A 209 -15.79 3.54 4.95
CA GLN A 209 -17.14 3.85 4.45
C GLN A 209 -17.14 4.99 3.43
N LYS A 210 -15.98 5.61 3.12
CA LYS A 210 -15.84 6.81 2.28
C LYS A 210 -16.53 8.05 2.85
N LYS A 211 -16.75 8.08 4.17
CA LYS A 211 -17.26 9.25 4.91
C LYS A 211 -16.09 10.16 5.29
N TYR A 212 -15.40 10.68 4.26
CA TYR A 212 -14.11 11.34 4.42
C TYR A 212 -14.20 12.61 5.27
N GLN A 213 -15.21 13.47 5.08
CA GLN A 213 -15.39 14.71 5.86
C GLN A 213 -15.59 14.40 7.35
N GLU A 214 -16.41 13.40 7.68
CA GLU A 214 -16.63 13.00 9.06
C GLU A 214 -15.34 12.45 9.69
N SER A 215 -14.57 11.67 8.93
CA SER A 215 -13.27 11.16 9.39
C SER A 215 -12.28 12.29 9.65
N ILE A 216 -12.19 13.28 8.74
CA ILE A 216 -11.33 14.46 8.91
C ILE A 216 -11.68 15.20 10.21
N ALA A 217 -12.96 15.42 10.50
CA ALA A 217 -13.39 16.11 11.71
C ALA A 217 -12.94 15.38 12.98
N VAL A 218 -13.07 14.05 13.01
CA VAL A 218 -12.59 13.23 14.14
C VAL A 218 -11.08 13.32 14.30
N LEU A 219 -10.33 13.24 13.18
CA LEU A 219 -8.86 13.31 13.18
C LEU A 219 -8.37 14.70 13.62
N GLU A 220 -9.05 15.78 13.24
CA GLU A 220 -8.72 17.14 13.67
C GLU A 220 -8.82 17.32 15.17
N GLU A 221 -9.86 16.75 15.81
CA GLU A 221 -10.01 16.78 17.27
C GLU A 221 -8.83 16.10 18.00
N ILE A 222 -8.33 14.99 17.44
CA ILE A 222 -7.18 14.30 18.02
C ILE A 222 -5.89 15.10 17.77
N LEU A 223 -5.71 15.71 16.60
CA LEU A 223 -4.53 16.54 16.27
C LEU A 223 -4.39 17.76 17.18
N LEU A 224 -5.48 18.32 17.70
CA LEU A 224 -5.41 19.40 18.69
C LEU A 224 -4.66 18.98 19.97
N GLN A 225 -4.67 17.70 20.29
CA GLN A 225 -4.02 17.14 21.49
C GLN A 225 -2.66 16.51 21.16
N GLU A 226 -2.50 15.96 19.95
CA GLU A 226 -1.33 15.24 19.49
C GLU A 226 -0.84 15.75 18.13
N PRO A 227 -0.36 17.01 18.04
CA PRO A 227 0.00 17.63 16.76
C PRO A 227 1.21 17.00 16.07
N GLU A 228 2.00 16.19 16.78
CA GLU A 228 3.18 15.51 16.23
C GLU A 228 2.91 14.04 15.87
N ASN A 229 1.66 13.57 15.99
CA ASN A 229 1.31 12.20 15.68
C ASN A 229 1.16 12.01 14.16
N GLU A 230 2.18 11.40 13.56
CA GLU A 230 2.26 11.18 12.11
C GLU A 230 1.14 10.29 11.57
N ILE A 231 0.66 9.33 12.35
CA ILE A 231 -0.39 8.39 11.93
C ILE A 231 -1.68 9.14 11.64
N ILE A 232 -2.00 10.14 12.47
CA ILE A 232 -3.20 10.96 12.33
C ILE A 232 -3.09 11.85 11.07
N TRP A 233 -1.94 12.51 10.87
CA TRP A 233 -1.68 13.31 9.68
C TRP A 233 -1.80 12.47 8.41
N ILE A 234 -1.22 11.27 8.39
CA ILE A 234 -1.28 10.37 7.22
C ILE A 234 -2.73 9.94 6.96
N SER A 235 -3.49 9.60 8.02
CA SER A 235 -4.91 9.24 7.91
C SER A 235 -5.74 10.39 7.33
N GLN A 236 -5.45 11.63 7.74
CA GLN A 236 -6.10 12.83 7.22
C GLN A 236 -5.74 13.06 5.75
N ALA A 237 -4.46 12.92 5.38
CA ALA A 237 -4.03 13.00 3.97
C ALA A 237 -4.77 11.99 3.08
N ASN A 238 -4.94 10.75 3.57
CA ASN A 238 -5.70 9.73 2.86
C ASN A 238 -7.19 10.09 2.70
N ALA A 239 -7.79 10.74 3.70
CA ALA A 239 -9.16 11.23 3.60
C ALA A 239 -9.29 12.32 2.52
N TYR A 240 -8.35 13.28 2.46
CA TYR A 240 -8.32 14.30 1.41
C TYR A 240 -8.11 13.71 0.02
N LEU A 241 -7.31 12.65 -0.11
CA LEU A 241 -7.21 11.91 -1.37
C LEU A 241 -8.53 11.27 -1.77
N GLY A 242 -9.26 10.74 -0.80
CA GLY A 242 -10.61 10.20 -1.04
C GLY A 242 -11.61 11.25 -1.52
N LEU A 243 -11.39 12.52 -1.18
CA LEU A 243 -12.15 13.69 -1.65
C LEU A 243 -11.65 14.24 -3.01
N ASP A 244 -10.64 13.61 -3.63
CA ASP A 244 -9.93 14.08 -4.84
C ASP A 244 -9.17 15.42 -4.61
N ASP A 245 -8.89 15.76 -3.35
CA ASP A 245 -8.10 16.92 -2.93
C ASP A 245 -6.64 16.54 -2.69
N ALA A 246 -5.93 16.29 -3.78
CA ALA A 246 -4.52 15.93 -3.74
C ALA A 246 -3.63 17.09 -3.25
N GLU A 247 -4.07 18.36 -3.34
CA GLU A 247 -3.30 19.53 -2.90
C GLU A 247 -3.17 19.55 -1.39
N THR A 248 -4.30 19.43 -0.71
CA THR A 248 -4.32 19.39 0.75
C THR A 248 -3.61 18.12 1.27
N ALA A 249 -3.79 16.97 0.60
CA ALA A 249 -3.10 15.75 0.97
C ALA A 249 -1.57 15.89 0.91
N VAL A 250 -1.03 16.51 -0.15
CA VAL A 250 0.41 16.79 -0.26
C VAL A 250 0.88 17.78 0.79
N ALA A 251 0.13 18.87 1.05
CA ALA A 251 0.47 19.84 2.09
C ALA A 251 0.58 19.17 3.47
N ILE A 252 -0.33 18.25 3.77
CA ILE A 252 -0.29 17.45 5.01
C ILE A 252 0.95 16.54 5.03
N GLN A 253 1.25 15.85 3.94
CA GLN A 253 2.45 15.01 3.86
C GLN A 253 3.75 15.83 4.02
N GLU A 254 3.78 17.09 3.56
CA GLU A 254 4.91 17.98 3.83
C GLU A 254 5.07 18.29 5.32
N ILE A 255 3.98 18.36 6.10
CA ILE A 255 4.07 18.47 7.57
C ILE A 255 4.73 17.22 8.14
N VAL A 256 4.30 16.02 7.73
CA VAL A 256 4.91 14.75 8.15
C VAL A 256 6.39 14.68 7.79
N ASP A 257 6.77 15.18 6.61
CA ASP A 257 8.18 15.26 6.18
C ASP A 257 9.00 16.22 7.06
N ARG A 258 8.44 17.37 7.41
CA ARG A 258 9.10 18.34 8.32
C ARG A 258 9.26 17.80 9.75
N LEU A 259 8.33 16.96 10.20
CA LEU A 259 8.46 16.25 11.47
C LEU A 259 9.51 15.13 11.44
N GLY A 260 10.12 14.85 10.27
CA GLY A 260 11.09 13.79 10.07
C GLY A 260 10.51 12.37 10.10
N LYS A 261 9.17 12.25 10.01
CA LYS A 261 8.39 11.03 10.17
C LYS A 261 7.95 10.40 8.85
N SER A 262 8.25 11.01 7.70
CA SER A 262 7.92 10.44 6.39
C SER A 262 8.50 9.05 6.22
N THR A 263 7.71 8.15 5.63
CA THR A 263 8.19 6.84 5.18
C THR A 263 8.67 6.92 3.72
N PRO A 264 9.46 5.97 3.21
CA PRO A 264 9.81 5.91 1.79
C PRO A 264 8.56 5.94 0.89
N GLU A 265 7.49 5.22 1.29
CA GLU A 265 6.23 5.16 0.55
C GLU A 265 5.53 6.52 0.48
N SER A 266 5.48 7.25 1.60
CA SER A 266 4.87 8.58 1.64
C SER A 266 5.65 9.59 0.79
N LEU A 267 6.98 9.50 0.78
CA LEU A 267 7.84 10.33 -0.06
C LEU A 267 7.67 10.01 -1.56
N GLU A 268 7.61 8.73 -1.94
CA GLU A 268 7.29 8.32 -3.32
C GLU A 268 5.90 8.81 -3.74
N PHE A 269 4.92 8.71 -2.84
CA PHE A 269 3.58 9.23 -3.09
C PHE A 269 3.60 10.74 -3.39
N MET A 270 4.31 11.53 -2.58
CA MET A 270 4.50 12.97 -2.84
C MET A 270 5.16 13.20 -4.21
N GLY A 271 6.20 12.43 -4.51
CA GLY A 271 6.85 12.46 -5.82
C GLY A 271 5.87 12.20 -6.98
N ASN A 272 5.01 11.19 -6.84
CA ASN A 272 4.01 10.84 -7.85
C ASN A 272 2.97 11.96 -8.07
N ILE A 273 2.51 12.61 -7.00
CA ILE A 273 1.58 13.74 -7.11
C ILE A 273 2.24 14.93 -7.82
N TYR A 274 3.47 15.31 -7.42
CA TYR A 274 4.21 16.37 -8.11
C TYR A 274 4.48 16.02 -9.57
N MET A 275 4.83 14.75 -9.85
CA MET A 275 4.98 14.23 -11.22
C MET A 275 3.70 14.37 -12.04
N SER A 276 2.55 14.05 -11.48
CA SER A 276 1.25 14.16 -12.17
C SER A 276 0.91 15.59 -12.58
N ARG A 277 1.48 16.57 -11.86
CA ARG A 277 1.33 18.01 -12.10
C ARG A 277 2.44 18.61 -12.95
N SER A 278 3.34 17.79 -13.48
CA SER A 278 4.51 18.22 -14.25
C SER A 278 5.49 19.11 -13.46
N LEU A 279 5.48 18.99 -12.11
CA LEU A 279 6.43 19.63 -11.21
C LEU A 279 7.64 18.70 -10.97
N ASN A 280 8.38 18.42 -12.06
CA ASN A 280 9.37 17.36 -12.12
C ASN A 280 10.51 17.55 -11.10
N GLU A 281 10.99 18.76 -10.87
CA GLU A 281 12.03 19.06 -9.86
C GLU A 281 11.59 18.70 -8.44
N LEU A 282 10.32 19.03 -8.06
CA LEU A 282 9.78 18.65 -6.77
C LEU A 282 9.58 17.15 -6.66
N ALA A 283 9.08 16.50 -7.73
CA ALA A 283 8.96 15.05 -7.80
C ALA A 283 10.32 14.38 -7.57
N LEU A 284 11.36 14.80 -8.29
CA LEU A 284 12.72 14.30 -8.13
C LEU A 284 13.24 14.47 -6.70
N LYS A 285 13.00 15.63 -6.06
CA LYS A 285 13.39 15.87 -4.65
C LYS A 285 12.85 14.79 -3.73
N TYR A 286 11.57 14.42 -3.85
CA TYR A 286 10.94 13.45 -2.98
C TYR A 286 11.34 12.00 -3.31
N TYR A 287 11.52 11.63 -4.57
CA TYR A 287 12.08 10.33 -4.94
C TYR A 287 13.49 10.13 -4.40
N ARG A 288 14.34 11.16 -4.48
CA ARG A 288 15.69 11.10 -3.90
C ARG A 288 15.68 10.93 -2.38
N LYS A 289 14.77 11.63 -1.68
CA LYS A 289 14.57 11.42 -0.24
C LYS A 289 14.13 9.99 0.08
N ALA A 290 13.23 9.41 -0.72
CA ALA A 290 12.77 8.02 -0.54
C ALA A 290 13.92 7.02 -0.67
N ILE A 291 14.77 7.17 -1.71
CA ILE A 291 15.99 6.35 -1.91
C ILE A 291 16.95 6.48 -0.73
N GLN A 292 17.17 7.71 -0.22
CA GLN A 292 18.06 7.96 0.91
C GLN A 292 17.53 7.35 2.21
N LYS A 293 16.22 7.33 2.40
CA LYS A 293 15.58 6.84 3.62
C LYS A 293 15.61 5.31 3.72
N ASP A 294 15.45 4.61 2.61
CA ASP A 294 15.58 3.14 2.54
C ASP A 294 16.38 2.70 1.30
N PRO A 295 17.73 2.68 1.42
CA PRO A 295 18.60 2.23 0.34
C PRO A 295 18.48 0.73 0.02
N ASN A 296 17.79 -0.06 0.85
CA ASN A 296 17.64 -1.51 0.68
C ASN A 296 16.33 -1.91 -0.03
N ARG A 297 15.48 -0.93 -0.28
CA ARG A 297 14.21 -1.15 -0.98
C ARG A 297 14.41 -1.63 -2.42
N SER A 298 13.37 -2.21 -3.01
CA SER A 298 13.39 -2.65 -4.41
C SER A 298 13.71 -1.48 -5.35
N VAL A 299 14.72 -1.68 -6.19
CA VAL A 299 15.15 -0.68 -7.20
C VAL A 299 14.10 -0.47 -8.29
N LYS A 300 13.22 -1.45 -8.52
CA LYS A 300 12.26 -1.46 -9.62
C LYS A 300 11.37 -0.23 -9.66
N THR A 301 10.82 0.20 -8.51
CA THR A 301 9.96 1.39 -8.42
C THR A 301 10.67 2.65 -8.92
N HIS A 302 11.96 2.80 -8.58
CA HIS A 302 12.75 3.96 -8.98
C HIS A 302 13.10 3.93 -10.47
N ILE A 303 13.33 2.74 -11.03
CA ILE A 303 13.54 2.55 -12.48
C ILE A 303 12.25 2.87 -13.24
N ASP A 304 11.10 2.40 -12.77
CA ASP A 304 9.80 2.74 -13.37
C ASP A 304 9.54 4.26 -13.35
N THR A 305 9.95 4.93 -12.26
CA THR A 305 9.88 6.39 -12.15
C THR A 305 10.80 7.10 -13.15
N ALA A 306 12.04 6.62 -13.31
CA ALA A 306 12.98 7.16 -14.29
C ALA A 306 12.44 7.02 -15.72
N ASP A 307 11.82 5.89 -16.04
CA ASP A 307 11.19 5.63 -17.35
C ASP A 307 10.05 6.61 -17.62
N ILE A 308 9.22 6.91 -16.61
CA ILE A 308 8.16 7.92 -16.72
C ILE A 308 8.75 9.31 -16.99
N LEU A 309 9.84 9.69 -16.31
CA LEU A 309 10.52 10.98 -16.53
C LEU A 309 11.04 11.09 -17.96
N VAL A 310 11.71 10.05 -18.44
CA VAL A 310 12.20 9.99 -19.84
C VAL A 310 11.04 10.09 -20.84
N GLY A 311 9.97 9.32 -20.62
CA GLY A 311 8.79 9.33 -21.51
C GLY A 311 8.06 10.70 -21.52
N ARG A 312 8.26 11.53 -20.52
CA ARG A 312 7.73 12.91 -20.45
C ARG A 312 8.70 13.97 -20.98
N GLY A 313 9.92 13.59 -21.35
CA GLY A 313 10.96 14.53 -21.76
C GLY A 313 11.60 15.30 -20.62
N ALA A 314 11.43 14.87 -19.36
CA ALA A 314 12.11 15.43 -18.18
C ALA A 314 13.50 14.81 -18.03
N PHE A 315 14.37 15.08 -19.04
CA PHE A 315 15.65 14.38 -19.20
C PHE A 315 16.66 14.69 -18.11
N GLU A 316 16.74 15.93 -17.63
CA GLU A 316 17.68 16.31 -16.56
C GLU A 316 17.33 15.66 -15.22
N GLU A 317 16.03 15.61 -14.90
CA GLU A 317 15.55 14.92 -13.71
C GLU A 317 15.75 13.42 -13.80
N ALA A 318 15.46 12.83 -14.98
CA ALA A 318 15.68 11.41 -15.24
C ALA A 318 17.17 11.04 -15.09
N LYS A 319 18.08 11.83 -15.68
CA LYS A 319 19.53 11.65 -15.59
C LYS A 319 20.02 11.68 -14.14
N THR A 320 19.49 12.64 -13.37
CA THR A 320 19.82 12.75 -11.94
C THR A 320 19.33 11.54 -11.16
N LEU A 321 18.09 11.09 -11.40
CA LEU A 321 17.52 9.92 -10.73
C LEU A 321 18.28 8.63 -11.10
N ILE A 322 18.61 8.44 -12.38
CA ILE A 322 19.38 7.28 -12.86
C ILE A 322 20.76 7.25 -12.19
N ALA A 323 21.44 8.41 -12.08
CA ALA A 323 22.72 8.50 -11.37
C ALA A 323 22.60 8.13 -9.88
N ASP A 324 21.53 8.56 -9.21
CA ASP A 324 21.26 8.19 -7.82
C ASP A 324 20.97 6.69 -7.69
N ILE A 325 20.19 6.10 -8.61
CA ILE A 325 19.94 4.66 -8.67
C ILE A 325 21.25 3.88 -8.80
N ARG A 326 22.09 4.23 -9.79
CA ARG A 326 23.37 3.56 -9.99
C ARG A 326 24.30 3.68 -8.79
N ARG A 327 24.38 4.84 -8.17
CA ARG A 327 25.21 5.08 -6.98
C ARG A 327 24.72 4.29 -5.78
N THR A 328 23.39 4.21 -5.56
CA THR A 328 22.83 3.63 -4.34
C THR A 328 22.71 2.10 -4.44
N TYR A 329 22.32 1.59 -5.60
CA TYR A 329 22.03 0.17 -5.78
C TYR A 329 23.20 -0.61 -6.41
N GLY A 330 24.02 0.01 -7.25
CA GLY A 330 25.24 -0.61 -7.80
C GLY A 330 25.00 -2.02 -8.35
N ASP A 331 25.74 -3.00 -7.82
CA ASP A 331 25.66 -4.40 -8.24
C ASP A 331 24.34 -5.11 -7.87
N ARG A 332 23.46 -4.45 -7.12
CA ARG A 332 22.12 -4.98 -6.81
C ARG A 332 21.10 -4.77 -7.93
N VAL A 333 21.45 -4.00 -8.93
CA VAL A 333 20.63 -3.83 -10.14
C VAL A 333 20.69 -5.11 -10.95
N SER A 334 19.53 -5.72 -11.25
CA SER A 334 19.48 -6.91 -12.09
C SER A 334 19.94 -6.61 -13.53
N THR A 335 20.34 -7.63 -14.29
CA THR A 335 20.72 -7.47 -15.70
C THR A 335 19.61 -6.86 -16.54
N ASP A 336 18.36 -7.26 -16.28
CA ASP A 336 17.19 -6.72 -16.99
C ASP A 336 16.94 -5.25 -16.66
N ASP A 337 17.08 -4.89 -15.38
CA ASP A 337 16.94 -3.50 -14.93
C ASP A 337 18.10 -2.62 -15.44
N ASP A 338 19.34 -3.15 -15.48
CA ASP A 338 20.47 -2.44 -16.08
C ASP A 338 20.26 -2.18 -17.57
N THR A 339 19.71 -3.17 -18.29
CA THR A 339 19.33 -3.01 -19.70
C THR A 339 18.30 -1.88 -19.88
N ARG A 340 17.31 -1.78 -19.00
CA ARG A 340 16.33 -0.68 -19.00
C ARG A 340 17.01 0.68 -18.76
N LEU A 341 17.88 0.76 -17.76
CA LEU A 341 18.65 1.98 -17.48
C LEU A 341 19.52 2.41 -18.66
N LEU A 342 20.21 1.47 -19.29
CA LEU A 342 21.02 1.75 -20.48
C LEU A 342 20.18 2.29 -21.65
N ARG A 343 18.97 1.76 -21.86
CA ARG A 343 18.05 2.31 -22.88
C ARG A 343 17.64 3.75 -22.58
N MET A 344 17.30 4.04 -21.30
CA MET A 344 16.96 5.40 -20.87
C MET A 344 18.14 6.36 -21.05
N GLU A 345 19.35 5.95 -20.62
CA GLU A 345 20.58 6.73 -20.80
C GLU A 345 20.89 7.00 -22.27
N SER A 346 20.68 5.99 -23.13
CA SER A 346 20.82 6.17 -24.58
C SER A 346 19.81 7.16 -25.16
N HIS A 347 18.55 7.09 -24.71
CA HIS A 347 17.51 8.01 -25.14
C HIS A 347 17.80 9.45 -24.73
N ILE A 348 18.28 9.66 -23.50
CA ILE A 348 18.69 10.96 -22.98
C ILE A 348 19.90 11.48 -23.78
N ALA A 349 20.93 10.65 -23.96
CA ALA A 349 22.14 11.04 -24.69
C ALA A 349 21.84 11.37 -26.17
N MET A 350 20.88 10.66 -26.79
CA MET A 350 20.41 10.96 -28.13
C MET A 350 19.70 12.31 -28.21
N ASN A 351 18.85 12.63 -27.23
CA ASN A 351 18.22 13.95 -27.14
C ASN A 351 19.24 15.08 -26.96
N ASP A 352 20.29 14.85 -26.17
CA ASP A 352 21.37 15.81 -25.93
C ASP A 352 22.38 15.89 -27.10
N GLY A 353 22.21 15.09 -28.14
CA GLY A 353 23.09 15.03 -29.30
C GLY A 353 24.47 14.41 -29.01
N LEU A 354 24.61 13.64 -27.92
CA LEU A 354 25.86 13.02 -27.49
C LEU A 354 26.12 11.69 -28.22
N VAL A 355 26.42 11.77 -29.53
CA VAL A 355 26.59 10.59 -30.40
C VAL A 355 27.64 9.62 -29.86
N ASP A 356 28.77 10.12 -29.38
CA ASP A 356 29.86 9.31 -28.83
C ASP A 356 29.48 8.56 -27.55
N VAL A 357 28.34 8.90 -26.93
CA VAL A 357 27.82 8.25 -25.72
C VAL A 357 26.76 7.22 -26.09
N PHE A 358 25.72 7.59 -26.83
CA PHE A 358 24.59 6.70 -27.03
C PHE A 358 24.86 5.56 -28.02
N ILE A 359 25.66 5.77 -29.06
CA ILE A 359 25.97 4.71 -30.03
C ILE A 359 26.66 3.51 -29.41
N PRO A 360 27.74 3.66 -28.58
CA PRO A 360 28.37 2.54 -27.89
C PRO A 360 27.40 1.80 -26.94
N ILE A 361 26.49 2.52 -26.30
CA ILE A 361 25.49 1.90 -25.40
C ILE A 361 24.51 1.03 -26.22
N LEU A 362 23.98 1.56 -27.34
CA LEU A 362 23.07 0.82 -28.19
C LEU A 362 23.77 -0.40 -28.82
N GLU A 363 25.01 -0.25 -29.28
CA GLU A 363 25.81 -1.36 -29.80
C GLU A 363 26.04 -2.44 -28.75
N LYS A 364 26.30 -2.06 -27.49
CA LYS A 364 26.39 -2.99 -26.37
C LYS A 364 25.07 -3.73 -26.12
N LEU A 365 23.92 -3.02 -26.17
CA LEU A 365 22.61 -3.62 -26.01
C LEU A 365 22.33 -4.68 -27.07
N ILE A 366 22.56 -4.38 -28.35
CA ILE A 366 22.37 -5.35 -29.46
C ILE A 366 23.44 -6.45 -29.51
N GLN A 367 24.59 -6.24 -28.86
CA GLN A 367 25.60 -7.29 -28.68
C GLN A 367 25.16 -8.30 -27.61
N ASN A 368 24.53 -7.82 -26.55
CA ASN A 368 23.98 -8.65 -25.48
C ASN A 368 22.69 -9.36 -25.91
N ASP A 369 21.81 -8.64 -26.61
CA ASP A 369 20.58 -9.17 -27.20
C ASP A 369 20.46 -8.75 -28.69
N PRO A 370 20.84 -9.61 -29.62
CA PRO A 370 20.72 -9.33 -31.05
C PRO A 370 19.31 -9.07 -31.57
N LEU A 371 18.28 -9.39 -30.75
CA LEU A 371 16.87 -9.15 -31.04
C LEU A 371 16.30 -7.97 -30.25
N ASP A 372 17.15 -7.13 -29.61
CA ASP A 372 16.71 -5.88 -28.99
C ASP A 372 16.14 -4.92 -30.04
N GLY A 373 14.83 -5.03 -30.27
CA GLY A 373 14.12 -4.26 -31.28
C GLY A 373 14.15 -2.76 -31.04
N ASP A 374 14.12 -2.33 -29.78
CA ASP A 374 14.15 -0.91 -29.41
C ASP A 374 15.54 -0.30 -29.71
N ALA A 375 16.61 -0.99 -29.29
CA ALA A 375 17.99 -0.53 -29.59
C ALA A 375 18.27 -0.48 -31.10
N LEU A 376 17.83 -1.49 -31.84
CA LEU A 376 17.95 -1.51 -33.31
C LEU A 376 17.18 -0.36 -33.97
N MET A 377 15.96 -0.07 -33.48
CA MET A 377 15.14 1.05 -33.92
C MET A 377 15.84 2.39 -33.70
N MET A 378 16.37 2.61 -32.48
CA MET A 378 17.09 3.86 -32.13
C MET A 378 18.31 4.08 -33.03
N LEU A 379 19.09 3.03 -33.34
CA LEU A 379 20.22 3.12 -34.29
C LEU A 379 19.74 3.44 -35.70
N ALA A 380 18.68 2.79 -36.16
CA ALA A 380 18.12 3.04 -37.50
C ALA A 380 17.63 4.49 -37.65
N ASP A 381 16.90 4.99 -36.62
CA ASP A 381 16.39 6.36 -36.61
C ASP A 381 17.54 7.39 -36.58
N HIS A 382 18.58 7.13 -35.73
CA HIS A 382 19.77 7.98 -35.69
C HIS A 382 20.46 8.06 -37.08
N TYR A 383 20.76 6.92 -37.70
CA TYR A 383 21.42 6.92 -39.01
C TYR A 383 20.55 7.51 -40.12
N THR A 384 19.22 7.38 -40.00
CA THR A 384 18.28 8.07 -40.91
C THR A 384 18.36 9.59 -40.75
N SER A 385 18.50 10.09 -39.51
CA SER A 385 18.56 11.54 -39.23
C SER A 385 19.82 12.23 -39.75
N GLN A 386 20.89 11.47 -40.10
CA GLN A 386 22.12 12.04 -40.69
C GLN A 386 21.90 12.57 -42.11
N ASP A 387 20.83 12.20 -42.77
CA ASP A 387 20.46 12.64 -44.13
C ASP A 387 21.60 12.48 -45.17
N THR A 388 22.32 11.37 -45.07
CA THR A 388 23.44 11.02 -45.95
C THR A 388 23.26 9.65 -46.58
N ASN A 389 23.82 9.40 -47.77
CA ASN A 389 23.75 8.08 -48.40
C ASN A 389 24.37 6.99 -47.53
N GLU A 390 25.44 7.26 -46.80
CA GLU A 390 26.05 6.31 -45.86
C GLU A 390 25.15 6.07 -44.64
N GLY A 391 24.58 7.14 -44.07
CA GLY A 391 23.62 7.05 -42.96
C GLY A 391 22.41 6.21 -43.36
N TYR A 392 21.82 6.48 -44.50
CA TYR A 392 20.69 5.68 -45.01
C TYR A 392 21.05 4.21 -45.26
N ALA A 393 22.24 3.91 -45.78
CA ALA A 393 22.67 2.52 -45.96
C ALA A 393 22.82 1.78 -44.64
N ARG A 394 23.34 2.44 -43.60
CA ARG A 394 23.42 1.88 -42.22
C ARG A 394 22.03 1.71 -41.62
N ALA A 395 21.16 2.69 -41.75
CA ALA A 395 19.79 2.62 -41.26
C ALA A 395 19.02 1.43 -41.88
N ASP A 396 19.14 1.22 -43.19
CA ASP A 396 18.48 0.12 -43.88
C ASP A 396 18.87 -1.25 -43.31
N LEU A 397 20.15 -1.46 -42.92
CA LEU A 397 20.61 -2.70 -42.26
C LEU A 397 19.93 -2.93 -40.90
N TYR A 398 19.76 -1.87 -40.12
CA TYR A 398 19.09 -1.99 -38.82
C TYR A 398 17.59 -2.17 -38.99
N TYR A 399 16.91 -1.43 -39.88
CA TYR A 399 15.49 -1.63 -40.16
C TYR A 399 15.19 -3.04 -40.69
N GLU A 400 16.05 -3.60 -41.52
CA GLU A 400 15.90 -4.99 -41.99
C GLU A 400 15.88 -5.98 -40.79
N ARG A 401 16.74 -5.75 -39.79
CA ARG A 401 16.76 -6.59 -38.56
C ARG A 401 15.50 -6.38 -37.74
N VAL A 402 15.07 -5.13 -37.53
CA VAL A 402 13.84 -4.78 -36.80
C VAL A 402 12.62 -5.47 -37.41
N THR A 403 12.50 -5.49 -38.74
CA THR A 403 11.34 -6.11 -39.39
C THR A 403 11.30 -7.64 -39.32
N LYS A 404 12.34 -8.28 -38.74
CA LYS A 404 12.38 -9.73 -38.46
C LYS A 404 11.95 -10.06 -37.01
N ILE A 405 11.69 -9.06 -36.19
CA ILE A 405 11.30 -9.19 -34.76
C ILE A 405 9.80 -8.93 -34.66
N PRO A 406 8.97 -9.95 -34.37
CA PRO A 406 7.51 -9.83 -34.42
C PRO A 406 6.92 -8.68 -33.56
N GLU A 407 7.48 -8.42 -32.40
CA GLU A 407 7.00 -7.43 -31.42
C GLU A 407 7.14 -5.99 -31.92
N VAL A 408 8.11 -5.73 -32.82
CA VAL A 408 8.42 -4.39 -33.34
C VAL A 408 8.29 -4.32 -34.87
N GLU A 409 7.96 -5.42 -35.53
CA GLU A 409 7.90 -5.51 -37.01
C GLU A 409 7.06 -4.39 -37.61
N VAL A 410 5.84 -4.19 -37.16
CA VAL A 410 4.93 -3.16 -37.71
C VAL A 410 5.50 -1.75 -37.55
N LYS A 411 6.07 -1.46 -36.38
CA LYS A 411 6.73 -0.17 -36.10
C LYS A 411 7.93 0.03 -37.04
N GLY A 412 8.76 -0.99 -37.15
CA GLY A 412 9.94 -1.00 -38.02
C GLY A 412 9.59 -0.78 -39.50
N LEU A 413 8.59 -1.49 -40.01
CA LEU A 413 8.11 -1.32 -41.39
C LEU A 413 7.64 0.11 -41.67
N ILE A 414 6.90 0.71 -40.74
CA ILE A 414 6.41 2.09 -40.90
C ILE A 414 7.58 3.10 -40.85
N ALA A 415 8.53 2.93 -39.92
CA ALA A 415 9.70 3.80 -39.80
C ALA A 415 10.60 3.69 -41.04
N TRP A 416 10.85 2.47 -41.52
CA TRP A 416 11.63 2.23 -42.73
C TRP A 416 10.97 2.84 -43.95
N ALA A 417 9.66 2.68 -44.13
CA ALA A 417 8.90 3.34 -45.18
C ALA A 417 9.04 4.86 -45.14
N ARG A 418 8.99 5.47 -43.95
CA ARG A 418 9.23 6.92 -43.76
C ARG A 418 10.62 7.33 -44.22
N SER A 419 11.64 6.54 -43.87
CA SER A 419 13.01 6.76 -44.33
C SER A 419 13.11 6.71 -45.87
N PHE A 420 12.40 5.80 -46.54
CA PHE A 420 12.32 5.79 -48.03
C PHE A 420 11.57 6.99 -48.58
N VAL A 421 10.49 7.42 -47.94
CA VAL A 421 9.74 8.63 -48.37
C VAL A 421 10.61 9.89 -48.24
N ALA A 422 11.39 10.01 -47.16
CA ALA A 422 12.33 11.12 -46.98
C ALA A 422 13.38 11.20 -48.08
N ARG A 423 13.76 10.06 -48.65
CA ARG A 423 14.68 9.93 -49.80
C ARG A 423 13.96 10.03 -51.16
N GLU A 424 12.69 10.36 -51.20
CA GLU A 424 11.85 10.37 -52.43
C GLU A 424 11.75 9.00 -53.13
N GLN A 425 12.12 7.91 -52.43
CA GLN A 425 12.09 6.53 -52.96
C GLN A 425 10.72 5.88 -52.72
N TYR A 426 9.64 6.53 -53.15
CA TYR A 426 8.26 6.13 -52.88
C TYR A 426 7.94 4.68 -53.24
N GLY A 427 8.49 4.21 -54.40
CA GLY A 427 8.32 2.82 -54.87
C GLY A 427 8.83 1.78 -53.85
N LYS A 428 9.90 2.10 -53.10
CA LYS A 428 10.42 1.22 -52.05
C LYS A 428 9.62 1.29 -50.75
N ALA A 429 9.00 2.44 -50.45
CA ALA A 429 8.18 2.62 -49.25
C ALA A 429 6.88 1.80 -49.31
N ILE A 430 6.26 1.68 -50.48
CA ILE A 430 4.96 1.03 -50.68
C ILE A 430 4.91 -0.40 -50.13
N PRO A 431 5.82 -1.34 -50.47
CA PRO A 431 5.77 -2.70 -49.99
C PRO A 431 5.82 -2.80 -48.44
N HIS A 432 6.59 -1.94 -47.79
CA HIS A 432 6.68 -1.91 -46.33
C HIS A 432 5.39 -1.45 -45.68
N LEU A 433 4.73 -0.42 -46.21
CA LEU A 433 3.44 0.05 -45.74
C LEU A 433 2.32 -0.96 -45.99
N GLU A 434 2.34 -1.66 -47.13
CA GLU A 434 1.40 -2.74 -47.43
C GLU A 434 1.51 -3.88 -46.44
N ARG A 435 2.74 -4.32 -46.15
CA ARG A 435 3.00 -5.36 -45.16
C ARG A 435 2.59 -4.91 -43.75
N ALA A 436 2.92 -3.68 -43.31
CA ALA A 436 2.50 -3.13 -42.03
C ALA A 436 0.98 -3.09 -41.89
N ASN A 437 0.27 -2.66 -42.97
CA ASN A 437 -1.19 -2.60 -42.99
C ASN A 437 -1.85 -3.99 -43.04
N THR A 438 -1.18 -4.98 -43.59
CA THR A 438 -1.64 -6.38 -43.60
C THR A 438 -1.50 -7.02 -42.20
N LEU A 439 -0.39 -6.76 -41.49
CA LEU A 439 -0.13 -7.30 -40.16
C LEU A 439 -1.03 -6.65 -39.10
N GLU A 440 -1.17 -5.33 -39.15
CA GLU A 440 -1.99 -4.57 -38.21
C GLU A 440 -2.70 -3.42 -38.95
N PRO A 441 -3.94 -3.62 -39.42
CA PRO A 441 -4.71 -2.59 -40.10
C PRO A 441 -4.96 -1.39 -39.15
N ARG A 442 -4.43 -0.22 -39.57
CA ARG A 442 -4.64 1.05 -38.83
C ARG A 442 -5.00 2.16 -39.84
N ASP A 443 -6.03 2.93 -39.52
CA ASP A 443 -6.54 4.00 -40.40
C ASP A 443 -5.45 4.97 -40.87
N PHE A 444 -4.49 5.30 -40.00
CA PHE A 444 -3.41 6.23 -40.41
C PHE A 444 -2.42 5.58 -41.37
N VAL A 445 -2.12 4.28 -41.23
CA VAL A 445 -1.22 3.55 -42.15
C VAL A 445 -1.87 3.43 -43.52
N THR A 446 -3.16 3.08 -43.56
CA THR A 446 -3.94 3.01 -44.80
C THR A 446 -3.92 4.33 -45.55
N ARG A 447 -4.23 5.44 -44.86
CA ARG A 447 -4.21 6.79 -45.46
C ARG A 447 -2.80 7.20 -45.91
N TYR A 448 -1.78 6.86 -45.14
CA TYR A 448 -0.39 7.16 -45.51
C TYR A 448 0.05 6.37 -46.74
N LEU A 449 -0.27 5.09 -46.82
CA LEU A 449 -0.02 4.26 -48.01
C LEU A 449 -0.70 4.83 -49.23
N GLU A 450 -1.96 5.27 -49.15
CA GLU A 450 -2.67 5.89 -50.30
C GLU A 450 -2.01 7.19 -50.75
N GLN A 451 -1.55 8.02 -49.84
CA GLN A 451 -0.83 9.25 -50.16
C GLN A 451 0.50 8.95 -50.87
N VAL A 452 1.29 8.01 -50.31
CA VAL A 452 2.58 7.61 -50.94
C VAL A 452 2.38 7.04 -52.34
N ARG A 453 1.34 6.22 -52.54
CA ARG A 453 0.98 5.71 -53.88
C ARG A 453 0.62 6.83 -54.86
N LYS A 454 -0.19 7.82 -54.44
CA LYS A 454 -0.54 8.98 -55.29
C LYS A 454 0.70 9.76 -55.72
N VAL A 455 1.61 10.05 -54.77
CA VAL A 455 2.87 10.75 -55.10
C VAL A 455 3.76 9.92 -56.02
N HIS A 456 3.85 8.62 -55.76
CA HIS A 456 4.62 7.72 -56.61
C HIS A 456 4.12 7.71 -58.06
N LEU A 457 2.82 7.59 -58.28
CA LEU A 457 2.20 7.63 -59.62
C LEU A 457 2.40 8.98 -60.30
N ALA A 458 2.20 10.08 -59.56
CA ALA A 458 2.44 11.41 -60.10
C ALA A 458 3.89 11.62 -60.57
N ASN A 459 4.88 11.06 -59.85
CA ASN A 459 6.30 11.12 -60.24
C ASN A 459 6.63 10.24 -61.47
N LEU A 460 5.80 9.24 -61.78
CA LEU A 460 5.91 8.41 -62.99
C LEU A 460 5.15 9.03 -64.21
N GLY A 461 4.47 10.15 -63.98
CA GLY A 461 3.67 10.78 -65.05
C GLY A 461 2.36 10.05 -65.37
N LEU A 462 1.85 9.27 -64.41
CA LEU A 462 0.62 8.46 -64.49
C LEU A 462 -0.53 9.07 -63.71
#